data_ae9c47126c392494f8104c12dc57e220
#
_entry.id   ae9c47126c392494f8104c12dc57e220
#
_cell.length_a   1.000
_cell.length_b   1.000
_cell.length_c   1.000
_cell.angle_alpha   90.00
_cell.angle_beta   90.00
_cell.angle_gamma   90.00
#
_symmetry.space_group_name_H-M   'P 1'
#
loop_
_entity.id
_entity.type
_entity.pdbx_description
1 polymer ?
#
loop_
_entity_poly.entity_id
_entity_poly.type
_entity_poly.pdbx_seq_one_letter_code
_entity_poly.pdbx_strand_id
1 'polypeptide(L)'
;KETVDEHFGFSRYAERLGRSANSFDELYNTLQQDYTYLDTILIDILQKKMDTVQPKLVAISVPFPGNLYTSLRCGQWIKQHCPGVKVAMGGGFANTELRSLSDARVFEFYDFITLDDGEAPVEILLQHLNGTKTIDELKRTFTLVDSKVTYINNTSCADYKQGQVGTPDYSDFYLDKYISAIEVINPMHSLWSDGRWNKLTMAHGCYWGKCTFCDISLDYIKNYEPIAASLLCDRIEEMIAQTGQNGFHFVDEAAPPALMRALAIEIIRRKLTVSWWANVRFEKSFTRDLCILLKASGCIAISGGLEVASDRLLELIQKGITVAQVAKVNKHFTEAGIMVHAYLMYGFPTQTAQETIDSLEMVRQLFEAGILQSAFWHLFTMTAHSPVGLNPEKYSVKKVSEAIGTFANNDIEHTDPT
;
A
#
# COMPACT_ATOMS: atom_id res chain seq x y z
N LYS A 1 -14.33 5.01 -22.77
CA LYS A 1 -13.29 4.19 -22.14
C LYS A 1 -13.10 2.88 -22.89
N GLU A 2 -14.08 2.01 -22.80
CA GLU A 2 -14.11 0.65 -23.36
C GLU A 2 -14.05 0.62 -24.90
N THR A 3 -14.30 1.75 -25.56
CA THR A 3 -14.18 1.88 -27.02
C THR A 3 -12.74 2.01 -27.50
N VAL A 4 -11.80 2.33 -26.62
CA VAL A 4 -10.36 2.48 -26.94
C VAL A 4 -9.58 1.25 -26.51
N ASP A 5 -9.84 0.77 -25.28
CA ASP A 5 -9.19 -0.39 -24.72
C ASP A 5 -10.03 -0.94 -23.56
N GLU A 6 -10.37 -2.23 -23.61
CA GLU A 6 -11.20 -2.90 -22.59
C GLU A 6 -10.53 -3.02 -21.23
N HIS A 7 -9.20 -2.97 -21.19
CA HIS A 7 -8.41 -3.05 -19.95
C HIS A 7 -8.19 -1.68 -19.30
N PHE A 8 -8.64 -0.60 -19.94
CA PHE A 8 -8.34 0.74 -19.47
C PHE A 8 -9.23 1.21 -18.32
N GLY A 9 -8.59 1.66 -17.25
CA GLY A 9 -9.17 2.47 -16.20
C GLY A 9 -8.21 3.63 -15.86
N PHE A 10 -8.71 4.79 -15.44
CA PHE A 10 -7.87 5.97 -15.18
C PHE A 10 -6.82 5.74 -14.09
N SER A 11 -7.11 4.94 -13.09
CA SER A 11 -6.20 4.62 -12.00
C SER A 11 -5.59 3.21 -12.09
N ARG A 12 -6.06 2.38 -13.03
CA ARG A 12 -5.72 0.96 -13.11
C ARG A 12 -5.78 0.50 -14.55
N TYR A 13 -4.69 -0.01 -15.05
CA TYR A 13 -4.65 -0.61 -16.37
C TYR A 13 -4.38 -2.12 -16.25
N ALA A 14 -5.23 -2.91 -16.90
CA ALA A 14 -5.12 -4.38 -16.91
C ALA A 14 -5.01 -5.02 -15.51
N GLU A 15 -5.65 -4.43 -14.50
CA GLU A 15 -5.60 -4.92 -13.11
C GLU A 15 -6.02 -6.39 -12.99
N ARG A 16 -7.02 -6.81 -13.78
CA ARG A 16 -7.51 -8.19 -13.78
C ARG A 16 -6.41 -9.21 -14.09
N LEU A 17 -5.48 -8.86 -14.97
CA LEU A 17 -4.36 -9.74 -15.33
C LEU A 17 -3.35 -9.94 -14.20
N GLY A 18 -3.27 -9.00 -13.28
CA GLY A 18 -2.35 -9.05 -12.15
C GLY A 18 -2.99 -9.55 -10.85
N ARG A 19 -4.33 -9.55 -10.78
CA ARG A 19 -5.05 -9.97 -9.59
C ARG A 19 -5.16 -11.48 -9.54
N SER A 20 -4.73 -12.09 -8.43
CA SER A 20 -4.79 -13.56 -8.22
C SER A 20 -4.15 -14.37 -9.35
N ALA A 21 -3.08 -13.86 -9.94
CA ALA A 21 -2.37 -14.48 -11.05
C ALA A 21 -1.43 -15.59 -10.54
N ASN A 22 -1.98 -16.71 -10.06
CA ASN A 22 -1.20 -17.83 -9.56
C ASN A 22 -0.28 -18.42 -10.65
N SER A 23 -0.71 -18.39 -11.92
CA SER A 23 0.12 -18.70 -13.09
C SER A 23 0.49 -17.42 -13.82
N PHE A 24 1.68 -17.38 -14.38
CA PHE A 24 2.15 -16.28 -15.21
C PHE A 24 1.63 -16.36 -16.67
N ASP A 25 0.93 -17.44 -17.03
CA ASP A 25 0.59 -17.76 -18.41
C ASP A 25 -0.26 -16.69 -19.11
N GLU A 26 -1.32 -16.20 -18.49
CA GLU A 26 -2.20 -15.19 -19.09
C GLU A 26 -1.46 -13.88 -19.34
N LEU A 27 -0.71 -13.41 -18.35
CA LEU A 27 0.14 -12.21 -18.47
C LEU A 27 1.21 -12.39 -19.55
N TYR A 28 1.91 -13.51 -19.52
CA TYR A 28 2.96 -13.83 -20.49
C TYR A 28 2.43 -13.83 -21.93
N ASN A 29 1.32 -14.57 -22.16
CA ASN A 29 0.69 -14.64 -23.47
C ASN A 29 0.17 -13.28 -23.96
N THR A 30 -0.39 -12.46 -23.08
CA THR A 30 -0.83 -11.09 -23.42
C THR A 30 0.37 -10.21 -23.80
N LEU A 31 1.50 -10.35 -23.12
CA LEU A 31 2.72 -9.60 -23.41
C LEU A 31 3.41 -10.05 -24.72
N GLN A 32 3.08 -11.24 -25.26
CA GLN A 32 3.57 -11.69 -26.57
C GLN A 32 2.70 -11.16 -27.74
N GLN A 33 1.55 -10.56 -27.47
CA GLN A 33 0.70 -9.95 -28.50
C GLN A 33 1.24 -8.58 -28.92
N ASP A 34 0.76 -8.09 -30.08
CA ASP A 34 1.05 -6.76 -30.58
C ASP A 34 0.69 -5.68 -29.55
N TYR A 35 1.41 -4.58 -29.60
CA TYR A 35 1.15 -3.43 -28.72
C TYR A 35 -0.26 -2.89 -28.90
N THR A 36 -0.94 -2.67 -27.79
CA THR A 36 -2.18 -1.90 -27.78
C THR A 36 -1.90 -0.42 -28.08
N TYR A 37 -2.96 0.34 -28.30
CA TYR A 37 -2.82 1.80 -28.46
C TYR A 37 -2.17 2.44 -27.21
N LEU A 38 -2.52 1.96 -26.01
CA LEU A 38 -1.94 2.46 -24.77
C LEU A 38 -0.48 2.01 -24.57
N ASP A 39 -0.15 0.80 -24.97
CA ASP A 39 1.25 0.34 -24.98
C ASP A 39 2.11 1.25 -25.87
N THR A 40 1.60 1.63 -27.04
CA THR A 40 2.31 2.54 -27.96
C THR A 40 2.62 3.89 -27.32
N ILE A 41 1.64 4.48 -26.60
CA ILE A 41 1.84 5.74 -25.86
C ILE A 41 2.85 5.56 -24.73
N LEU A 42 2.72 4.48 -23.95
CA LEU A 42 3.63 4.15 -22.86
C LEU A 42 5.07 4.03 -23.35
N ILE A 43 5.27 3.26 -24.41
CA ILE A 43 6.61 3.00 -24.98
C ILE A 43 7.21 4.28 -25.59
N ASP A 44 6.42 5.12 -26.24
CA ASP A 44 6.92 6.42 -26.74
C ASP A 44 7.43 7.32 -25.59
N ILE A 45 6.73 7.35 -24.46
CA ILE A 45 7.16 8.09 -23.27
C ILE A 45 8.42 7.46 -22.67
N LEU A 46 8.45 6.14 -22.53
CA LEU A 46 9.58 5.39 -21.98
C LEU A 46 10.83 5.61 -22.83
N GLN A 47 10.73 5.45 -24.13
CA GLN A 47 11.86 5.64 -25.05
C GLN A 47 12.46 7.03 -24.91
N LYS A 48 11.65 8.09 -24.94
CA LYS A 48 12.12 9.46 -24.74
C LYS A 48 12.87 9.66 -23.42
N LYS A 49 12.40 9.00 -22.35
CA LYS A 49 13.08 9.04 -21.05
C LYS A 49 14.40 8.27 -21.10
N MET A 50 14.42 7.08 -21.69
CA MET A 50 15.63 6.27 -21.83
C MET A 50 16.70 6.99 -22.64
N ASP A 51 16.33 7.62 -23.76
CA ASP A 51 17.24 8.40 -24.62
C ASP A 51 17.83 9.62 -23.89
N THR A 52 17.04 10.24 -23.01
CA THR A 52 17.46 11.43 -22.27
C THR A 52 18.35 11.10 -21.07
N VAL A 53 17.97 10.08 -20.28
CA VAL A 53 18.60 9.76 -18.99
C VAL A 53 19.77 8.79 -19.18
N GLN A 54 19.67 7.86 -20.14
CA GLN A 54 20.65 6.80 -20.40
C GLN A 54 21.05 6.02 -19.13
N PRO A 55 20.06 5.46 -18.39
CA PRO A 55 20.31 4.83 -17.10
C PRO A 55 21.08 3.51 -17.26
N LYS A 56 21.82 3.11 -16.23
CA LYS A 56 22.39 1.76 -16.11
C LYS A 56 21.44 0.78 -15.42
N LEU A 57 20.55 1.30 -14.59
CA LEU A 57 19.50 0.57 -13.86
C LEU A 57 18.19 1.32 -13.98
N VAL A 58 17.12 0.60 -14.30
CA VAL A 58 15.74 1.06 -14.18
C VAL A 58 15.08 0.30 -13.04
N ALA A 59 14.74 0.98 -11.97
CA ALA A 59 14.01 0.41 -10.84
C ALA A 59 12.54 0.82 -10.93
N ILE A 60 11.64 -0.17 -10.97
CA ILE A 60 10.20 0.04 -11.15
C ILE A 60 9.49 -0.36 -9.87
N SER A 61 8.80 0.60 -9.25
CA SER A 61 7.91 0.31 -8.12
C SER A 61 6.54 -0.13 -8.63
N VAL A 62 6.11 -1.33 -8.24
CA VAL A 62 4.79 -1.89 -8.55
C VAL A 62 3.98 -1.99 -7.26
N PRO A 63 3.19 -0.96 -6.92
CA PRO A 63 2.46 -0.96 -5.65
C PRO A 63 1.25 -1.91 -5.64
N PHE A 64 0.57 -2.07 -6.78
CA PHE A 64 -0.69 -2.81 -6.88
C PHE A 64 -0.78 -3.62 -8.19
N PRO A 65 -1.68 -4.62 -8.28
CA PRO A 65 -1.90 -5.39 -9.51
C PRO A 65 -2.16 -4.54 -10.76
N GLY A 66 -2.83 -3.40 -10.63
CA GLY A 66 -3.11 -2.49 -11.73
C GLY A 66 -1.90 -1.79 -12.35
N ASN A 67 -0.72 -1.93 -11.75
CA ASN A 67 0.54 -1.39 -12.28
C ASN A 67 1.42 -2.48 -12.90
N LEU A 68 1.08 -3.77 -12.70
CA LEU A 68 1.94 -4.89 -13.04
C LEU A 68 2.14 -5.03 -14.55
N TYR A 69 1.06 -5.07 -15.34
CA TYR A 69 1.13 -5.21 -16.80
C TYR A 69 2.02 -4.12 -17.42
N THR A 70 1.79 -2.87 -17.04
CA THR A 70 2.54 -1.71 -17.54
C THR A 70 4.02 -1.83 -17.19
N SER A 71 4.32 -2.28 -15.99
CA SER A 71 5.70 -2.51 -15.53
C SER A 71 6.40 -3.62 -16.33
N LEU A 72 5.71 -4.74 -16.57
CA LEU A 72 6.21 -5.83 -17.42
C LEU A 72 6.44 -5.36 -18.86
N ARG A 73 5.53 -4.58 -19.43
CA ARG A 73 5.67 -4.02 -20.78
C ARG A 73 6.88 -3.08 -20.87
N CYS A 74 7.12 -2.26 -19.87
CA CYS A 74 8.34 -1.44 -19.78
C CYS A 74 9.60 -2.33 -19.73
N GLY A 75 9.61 -3.33 -18.86
CA GLY A 75 10.74 -4.27 -18.75
C GLY A 75 11.01 -5.00 -20.07
N GLN A 76 9.96 -5.48 -20.75
CA GLN A 76 10.06 -6.12 -22.06
C GLN A 76 10.76 -5.23 -23.07
N TRP A 77 10.30 -4.01 -23.22
CA TRP A 77 10.88 -3.07 -24.18
C TRP A 77 12.36 -2.75 -23.86
N ILE A 78 12.67 -2.51 -22.57
CA ILE A 78 14.04 -2.20 -22.13
C ILE A 78 14.97 -3.38 -22.43
N LYS A 79 14.56 -4.60 -22.09
CA LYS A 79 15.36 -5.81 -22.33
C LYS A 79 15.64 -6.06 -23.82
N GLN A 80 14.68 -5.70 -24.68
CA GLN A 80 14.80 -5.86 -26.14
C GLN A 80 15.65 -4.78 -26.80
N HIS A 81 15.52 -3.51 -26.35
CA HIS A 81 16.14 -2.36 -27.03
C HIS A 81 17.36 -1.79 -26.31
N CYS A 82 17.52 -2.07 -25.02
CA CYS A 82 18.61 -1.55 -24.20
C CYS A 82 19.31 -2.69 -23.41
N PRO A 83 19.93 -3.68 -24.07
CA PRO A 83 20.42 -4.91 -23.42
C PRO A 83 21.48 -4.67 -22.34
N GLY A 84 22.12 -3.52 -22.32
CA GLY A 84 23.08 -3.12 -21.27
C GLY A 84 22.45 -2.56 -20.00
N VAL A 85 21.15 -2.28 -20.03
CA VAL A 85 20.41 -1.70 -18.89
C VAL A 85 19.81 -2.82 -18.04
N LYS A 86 20.03 -2.73 -16.74
CA LYS A 86 19.40 -3.65 -15.77
C LYS A 86 18.01 -3.15 -15.37
N VAL A 87 17.10 -4.09 -15.13
CA VAL A 87 15.74 -3.79 -14.70
C VAL A 87 15.46 -4.47 -13.36
N ALA A 88 15.04 -3.68 -12.37
CA ALA A 88 14.64 -4.18 -11.06
C ALA A 88 13.17 -3.85 -10.78
N MET A 89 12.46 -4.75 -10.11
CA MET A 89 11.11 -4.54 -9.57
C MET A 89 11.16 -4.50 -8.05
N GLY A 90 10.33 -3.67 -7.46
CA GLY A 90 9.99 -3.66 -6.03
C GLY A 90 8.58 -3.13 -5.82
N GLY A 91 8.25 -2.78 -4.58
CA GLY A 91 6.96 -2.24 -4.20
C GLY A 91 5.98 -3.26 -3.62
N GLY A 92 4.79 -2.79 -3.28
CA GLY A 92 3.79 -3.57 -2.54
C GLY A 92 3.41 -4.90 -3.20
N PHE A 93 3.22 -4.91 -4.52
CA PHE A 93 2.88 -6.14 -5.25
C PHE A 93 3.99 -7.20 -5.14
N ALA A 94 5.24 -6.82 -5.38
CA ALA A 94 6.35 -7.75 -5.23
C ALA A 94 6.40 -8.31 -3.80
N ASN A 95 6.20 -7.43 -2.82
CA ASN A 95 6.29 -7.76 -1.40
C ASN A 95 5.19 -8.71 -0.92
N THR A 96 3.94 -8.55 -1.37
CA THR A 96 2.81 -9.37 -0.92
C THR A 96 2.61 -10.60 -1.80
N GLU A 97 2.74 -10.46 -3.12
CA GLU A 97 2.33 -11.48 -4.09
C GLU A 97 3.46 -12.43 -4.50
N LEU A 98 4.70 -11.95 -4.60
CA LEU A 98 5.78 -12.70 -5.26
C LEU A 98 6.71 -13.47 -4.30
N ARG A 99 6.32 -13.67 -3.05
CA ARG A 99 7.19 -14.34 -2.05
C ARG A 99 7.51 -15.80 -2.36
N SER A 100 6.71 -16.45 -3.17
CA SER A 100 6.93 -17.84 -3.63
C SER A 100 7.19 -17.93 -5.14
N LEU A 101 7.66 -16.83 -5.75
CA LEU A 101 7.96 -16.77 -7.17
C LEU A 101 8.92 -17.88 -7.60
N SER A 102 8.50 -18.67 -8.61
CA SER A 102 9.30 -19.75 -9.19
C SER A 102 9.28 -19.77 -10.72
N ASP A 103 8.51 -18.89 -11.37
CA ASP A 103 8.42 -18.82 -12.82
C ASP A 103 9.61 -18.06 -13.41
N ALA A 104 10.49 -18.77 -14.09
CA ALA A 104 11.70 -18.18 -14.67
C ALA A 104 11.41 -17.18 -15.81
N ARG A 105 10.25 -17.27 -16.49
CA ARG A 105 9.86 -16.35 -17.58
C ARG A 105 9.73 -14.90 -17.10
N VAL A 106 9.47 -14.67 -15.83
CA VAL A 106 9.40 -13.32 -15.24
C VAL A 106 10.73 -12.58 -15.44
N PHE A 107 11.83 -13.30 -15.48
CA PHE A 107 13.18 -12.73 -15.66
C PHE A 107 13.54 -12.43 -17.14
N GLU A 108 12.61 -12.66 -18.06
CA GLU A 108 12.69 -12.08 -19.40
C GLU A 108 12.38 -10.56 -19.37
N PHE A 109 11.71 -10.09 -18.32
CA PHE A 109 11.29 -8.70 -18.10
C PHE A 109 12.14 -7.96 -17.06
N TYR A 110 12.65 -8.66 -16.07
CA TYR A 110 13.44 -8.11 -14.97
C TYR A 110 14.77 -8.86 -14.81
N ASP A 111 15.76 -8.21 -14.24
CA ASP A 111 16.98 -8.87 -13.77
C ASP A 111 16.86 -9.19 -12.26
N PHE A 112 16.17 -8.34 -11.50
CA PHE A 112 16.06 -8.45 -10.04
C PHE A 112 14.65 -8.09 -9.56
N ILE A 113 14.19 -8.77 -8.51
CA ILE A 113 12.94 -8.43 -7.82
C ILE A 113 13.24 -8.37 -6.33
N THR A 114 13.06 -7.19 -5.72
CA THR A 114 13.34 -6.96 -4.30
C THR A 114 12.06 -6.99 -3.47
N LEU A 115 12.14 -7.55 -2.27
CA LEU A 115 11.05 -7.64 -1.31
C LEU A 115 11.29 -6.74 -0.09
N ASP A 116 10.21 -6.45 0.62
CA ASP A 116 10.17 -5.66 1.86
C ASP A 116 10.69 -4.23 1.65
N ASP A 117 11.28 -3.60 2.68
CA ASP A 117 11.83 -2.26 2.58
C ASP A 117 12.98 -2.20 1.58
N GLY A 118 12.91 -1.25 0.67
CA GLY A 118 13.78 -1.20 -0.50
C GLY A 118 15.15 -0.58 -0.27
N GLU A 119 15.38 0.14 0.82
CA GLU A 119 16.59 0.95 1.02
C GLU A 119 17.86 0.09 1.01
N ALA A 120 17.94 -0.89 1.89
CA ALA A 120 19.11 -1.76 1.96
C ALA A 120 19.24 -2.70 0.74
N PRO A 121 18.18 -3.36 0.25
CA PRO A 121 18.26 -4.14 -1.00
C PRO A 121 18.73 -3.36 -2.20
N VAL A 122 18.22 -2.14 -2.41
CA VAL A 122 18.61 -1.30 -3.56
C VAL A 122 20.06 -0.83 -3.43
N GLU A 123 20.50 -0.42 -2.26
CA GLU A 123 21.90 -0.05 -2.02
C GLU A 123 22.84 -1.22 -2.34
N ILE A 124 22.55 -2.41 -1.83
CA ILE A 124 23.37 -3.60 -2.08
C ILE A 124 23.34 -3.99 -3.55
N LEU A 125 22.17 -3.86 -4.21
CA LEU A 125 22.04 -4.09 -5.64
C LEU A 125 22.96 -3.13 -6.44
N LEU A 126 22.98 -1.85 -6.10
CA LEU A 126 23.87 -0.87 -6.73
C LEU A 126 25.35 -1.22 -6.50
N GLN A 127 25.71 -1.67 -5.30
CA GLN A 127 27.07 -2.14 -4.99
C GLN A 127 27.44 -3.38 -5.81
N HIS A 128 26.49 -4.32 -5.99
CA HIS A 128 26.68 -5.48 -6.86
C HIS A 128 26.89 -5.06 -8.32
N LEU A 129 26.06 -4.19 -8.86
CA LEU A 129 26.18 -3.71 -10.24
C LEU A 129 27.47 -2.92 -10.50
N ASN A 130 28.04 -2.31 -9.46
CA ASN A 130 29.34 -1.64 -9.51
C ASN A 130 30.53 -2.59 -9.24
N GLY A 131 30.29 -3.89 -9.03
CA GLY A 131 31.32 -4.90 -8.86
C GLY A 131 31.97 -4.93 -7.46
N THR A 132 31.39 -4.21 -6.47
CA THR A 132 31.92 -4.20 -5.10
C THR A 132 31.31 -5.29 -4.21
N LYS A 133 30.21 -5.88 -4.64
CA LYS A 133 29.53 -7.01 -4.00
C LYS A 133 29.26 -8.14 -4.98
N THR A 134 29.28 -9.36 -4.50
CA THR A 134 28.93 -10.55 -5.28
C THR A 134 27.42 -10.79 -5.28
N ILE A 135 26.93 -11.69 -6.11
CA ILE A 135 25.49 -11.98 -6.23
C ILE A 135 24.92 -12.60 -4.95
N ASP A 136 25.68 -13.42 -4.25
CA ASP A 136 25.33 -14.07 -2.98
C ASP A 136 25.26 -13.10 -1.80
N GLU A 137 25.73 -11.86 -1.97
CA GLU A 137 25.57 -10.79 -0.98
C GLU A 137 24.26 -9.99 -1.14
N LEU A 138 23.45 -10.27 -2.17
CA LEU A 138 22.16 -9.60 -2.35
C LEU A 138 21.22 -9.82 -1.15
N LYS A 139 20.37 -8.86 -0.91
CA LYS A 139 19.44 -8.87 0.21
C LYS A 139 18.00 -8.90 -0.30
N ARG A 140 17.21 -9.86 0.19
CA ARG A 140 15.77 -10.02 -0.14
C ARG A 140 15.47 -9.88 -1.64
N THR A 141 16.28 -10.49 -2.48
CA THR A 141 16.22 -10.31 -3.92
C THR A 141 16.05 -11.65 -4.62
N PHE A 142 15.06 -11.75 -5.50
CA PHE A 142 14.96 -12.79 -6.50
C PHE A 142 15.76 -12.42 -7.75
N THR A 143 16.47 -13.38 -8.29
CA THR A 143 17.21 -13.28 -9.57
C THR A 143 17.38 -14.67 -10.18
N LEU A 144 17.89 -14.75 -11.41
CA LEU A 144 18.30 -16.01 -12.00
C LEU A 144 19.76 -16.34 -11.66
N VAL A 145 19.98 -17.52 -11.09
CA VAL A 145 21.30 -18.13 -10.94
C VAL A 145 21.27 -19.45 -11.68
N ASP A 146 22.16 -19.67 -12.63
CA ASP A 146 22.18 -20.87 -13.48
C ASP A 146 20.81 -21.21 -14.10
N SER A 147 20.12 -20.18 -14.61
CA SER A 147 18.78 -20.26 -15.19
C SER A 147 17.68 -20.74 -14.23
N LYS A 148 17.92 -20.68 -12.92
CA LYS A 148 16.93 -21.00 -11.89
C LYS A 148 16.56 -19.76 -11.10
N VAL A 149 15.27 -19.61 -10.81
CA VAL A 149 14.80 -18.55 -9.90
C VAL A 149 15.37 -18.83 -8.51
N THR A 150 16.13 -17.88 -8.01
CA THR A 150 16.82 -17.98 -6.72
C THR A 150 16.50 -16.76 -5.86
N TYR A 151 16.02 -17.00 -4.65
CA TYR A 151 15.86 -15.97 -3.63
C TYR A 151 17.13 -15.88 -2.79
N ILE A 152 17.76 -14.72 -2.81
CA ILE A 152 18.99 -14.43 -2.06
C ILE A 152 18.65 -13.45 -0.95
N ASN A 153 18.99 -13.79 0.28
CA ASN A 153 18.78 -12.93 1.43
C ASN A 153 19.99 -12.97 2.37
N ASN A 154 20.97 -12.15 2.08
CA ASN A 154 22.10 -11.97 2.96
C ASN A 154 21.71 -11.09 4.14
N THR A 155 21.75 -11.66 5.35
CA THR A 155 21.38 -11.00 6.60
C THR A 155 22.53 -10.26 7.28
N SER A 156 23.74 -10.30 6.72
CA SER A 156 24.93 -9.61 7.29
C SER A 156 24.82 -8.09 7.20
N CYS A 157 24.05 -7.56 6.23
CA CYS A 157 23.74 -6.14 6.14
C CYS A 157 22.46 -5.85 6.93
N ALA A 158 22.53 -4.90 7.86
CA ALA A 158 21.36 -4.42 8.59
C ALA A 158 20.42 -3.65 7.67
N ASP A 159 19.13 -3.61 8.04
CA ASP A 159 18.17 -2.71 7.42
C ASP A 159 18.31 -1.30 8.00
N TYR A 160 17.89 -0.32 7.22
CA TYR A 160 17.77 1.05 7.71
C TYR A 160 16.54 1.17 8.61
N LYS A 161 16.72 1.84 9.75
CA LYS A 161 15.60 2.19 10.60
C LYS A 161 14.81 3.35 9.99
N GLN A 162 13.52 3.44 10.27
CA GLN A 162 12.65 4.50 9.74
C GLN A 162 13.18 5.92 10.04
N GLY A 163 13.86 6.12 11.17
CA GLY A 163 14.51 7.39 11.50
C GLY A 163 15.79 7.69 10.71
N GLN A 164 16.38 6.69 10.05
CA GLN A 164 17.60 6.82 9.23
C GLN A 164 17.29 7.05 7.75
N VAL A 165 16.07 6.72 7.32
CA VAL A 165 15.60 7.00 5.97
C VAL A 165 15.45 8.50 5.79
N GLY A 166 15.87 9.03 4.65
CA GLY A 166 15.79 10.46 4.33
C GLY A 166 14.37 11.00 4.17
N THR A 167 14.26 12.27 3.91
CA THR A 167 13.01 12.91 3.48
C THR A 167 12.69 12.48 2.05
N PRO A 168 11.42 12.15 1.70
CA PRO A 168 11.04 11.89 0.31
C PRO A 168 11.40 13.05 -0.60
N ASP A 169 12.08 12.76 -1.71
CA ASP A 169 12.49 13.77 -2.68
C ASP A 169 11.52 13.78 -3.88
N TYR A 170 10.87 14.92 -4.10
CA TYR A 170 9.93 15.17 -5.18
C TYR A 170 10.50 16.11 -6.26
N SER A 171 11.78 16.48 -6.19
CA SER A 171 12.39 17.49 -7.07
C SER A 171 12.35 17.12 -8.55
N ASP A 172 12.41 15.82 -8.86
CA ASP A 172 12.38 15.29 -10.23
C ASP A 172 10.96 15.06 -10.78
N PHE A 173 9.92 15.31 -9.97
CA PHE A 173 8.54 15.13 -10.38
C PHE A 173 7.95 16.41 -10.97
N TYR A 174 7.29 16.29 -12.10
CA TYR A 174 6.52 17.37 -12.71
C TYR A 174 5.13 17.47 -12.04
N LEU A 175 5.10 17.84 -10.75
CA LEU A 175 3.88 17.81 -9.95
C LEU A 175 2.70 18.54 -10.59
N ASP A 176 2.96 19.63 -11.32
CA ASP A 176 1.93 20.40 -12.02
C ASP A 176 1.27 19.67 -13.20
N LYS A 177 1.92 18.61 -13.72
CA LYS A 177 1.42 17.82 -14.84
C LYS A 177 0.57 16.63 -14.41
N TYR A 178 0.59 16.27 -13.12
CA TYR A 178 -0.29 15.21 -12.62
C TYR A 178 -1.71 15.74 -12.45
N ILE A 179 -2.67 15.01 -12.98
CA ILE A 179 -4.10 15.30 -12.77
C ILE A 179 -4.60 14.48 -11.59
N SER A 180 -5.54 15.05 -10.83
CA SER A 180 -6.27 14.30 -9.81
C SER A 180 -7.14 13.24 -10.49
N ALA A 181 -7.35 12.11 -9.82
CA ALA A 181 -8.19 11.04 -10.31
C ALA A 181 -9.62 11.58 -10.58
N ILE A 182 -10.02 11.51 -11.85
CA ILE A 182 -11.35 11.95 -12.30
C ILE A 182 -12.39 10.88 -11.97
N GLU A 183 -11.95 9.63 -11.93
CA GLU A 183 -12.79 8.48 -11.66
C GLU A 183 -12.57 8.01 -10.24
N VAL A 184 -13.56 8.26 -9.39
CA VAL A 184 -13.44 8.06 -7.95
C VAL A 184 -14.49 7.06 -7.50
N ILE A 185 -14.05 5.89 -7.08
CA ILE A 185 -14.91 4.87 -6.46
C ILE A 185 -15.11 5.19 -4.98
N ASN A 186 -14.05 5.61 -4.28
CA ASN A 186 -14.11 5.89 -2.85
C ASN A 186 -14.54 7.34 -2.60
N PRO A 187 -15.67 7.59 -1.89
CA PRO A 187 -16.20 8.93 -1.64
C PRO A 187 -15.23 9.86 -0.89
N MET A 188 -14.29 9.32 -0.14
CA MET A 188 -13.24 10.07 0.54
C MET A 188 -12.47 10.97 -0.42
N HIS A 189 -12.24 10.52 -1.67
CA HIS A 189 -11.50 11.26 -2.66
C HIS A 189 -12.20 12.55 -3.12
N SER A 190 -13.52 12.57 -3.16
CA SER A 190 -14.28 13.78 -3.49
C SER A 190 -14.45 14.73 -2.30
N LEU A 191 -14.18 14.28 -1.07
CA LEU A 191 -14.29 15.10 0.13
C LEU A 191 -12.99 15.83 0.51
N TRP A 192 -11.84 15.11 0.53
CA TRP A 192 -10.57 15.73 0.96
C TRP A 192 -9.31 15.09 0.33
N SER A 193 -9.37 13.91 -0.29
CA SER A 193 -8.16 13.18 -0.69
C SER A 193 -7.82 13.22 -2.17
N ASP A 194 -8.51 14.02 -2.96
CA ASP A 194 -8.27 14.22 -4.40
C ASP A 194 -7.13 15.19 -4.70
N GLY A 195 -6.60 15.84 -3.67
CA GLY A 195 -5.49 16.78 -3.78
C GLY A 195 -4.12 16.13 -3.93
N ARG A 196 -3.13 16.96 -4.24
CA ARG A 196 -1.72 16.59 -4.35
C ARG A 196 -1.07 16.65 -2.97
N TRP A 197 -1.28 15.61 -2.20
CA TRP A 197 -0.78 15.50 -0.84
C TRP A 197 0.66 15.01 -0.81
N ASN A 198 1.53 15.71 -0.10
CA ASN A 198 2.83 15.18 0.30
C ASN A 198 2.62 13.91 1.15
N LYS A 199 3.39 12.85 0.92
CA LYS A 199 3.26 11.58 1.63
C LYS A 199 4.38 11.45 2.66
N LEU A 200 3.99 11.18 3.90
CA LEU A 200 4.90 10.85 5.00
C LEU A 200 4.36 9.67 5.80
N THR A 201 5.23 9.04 6.58
CA THR A 201 4.89 7.98 7.51
C THR A 201 5.39 8.37 8.90
N MET A 202 4.54 8.31 9.91
CA MET A 202 4.88 8.57 11.31
C MET A 202 5.63 7.40 11.94
N ALA A 203 5.24 6.17 11.53
CA ALA A 203 5.83 4.94 12.00
C ALA A 203 5.83 3.90 10.90
N HIS A 204 6.91 3.15 10.75
CA HIS A 204 6.89 1.92 9.97
C HIS A 204 6.08 0.87 10.72
N GLY A 205 5.33 0.04 9.98
CA GLY A 205 4.55 -1.06 10.55
C GLY A 205 3.33 -0.62 11.37
N CYS A 206 2.64 -1.61 11.93
CA CYS A 206 1.42 -1.39 12.72
C CYS A 206 1.65 -1.70 14.21
N TYR A 207 1.47 -0.71 15.08
CA TYR A 207 1.62 -0.89 16.52
C TYR A 207 0.64 -1.89 17.14
N TRP A 208 -0.47 -2.20 16.46
CA TRP A 208 -1.42 -3.21 16.92
C TRP A 208 -1.02 -4.63 16.50
N GLY A 209 -0.80 -4.88 15.21
CA GLY A 209 -0.25 -6.12 14.67
C GLY A 209 -1.02 -7.41 15.02
N LYS A 210 -2.35 -7.36 15.23
CA LYS A 210 -3.14 -8.52 15.71
C LYS A 210 -4.33 -8.88 14.84
N CYS A 211 -4.69 -8.03 13.88
CA CYS A 211 -5.88 -8.26 13.06
C CYS A 211 -5.73 -9.53 12.23
N THR A 212 -6.74 -10.40 12.29
CA THR A 212 -6.64 -11.76 11.73
C THR A 212 -6.75 -11.79 10.21
N PHE A 213 -7.19 -10.71 9.59
CA PHE A 213 -7.27 -10.56 8.12
C PHE A 213 -6.04 -9.85 7.52
N CYS A 214 -5.20 -9.19 8.34
CA CYS A 214 -4.01 -8.49 7.88
C CYS A 214 -2.80 -9.43 7.74
N ASP A 215 -1.87 -9.07 6.85
CA ASP A 215 -0.61 -9.78 6.62
C ASP A 215 0.41 -9.51 7.73
N ILE A 216 0.03 -9.75 8.97
CA ILE A 216 0.80 -9.42 10.17
C ILE A 216 2.14 -10.19 10.31
N SER A 217 2.35 -11.19 9.47
CA SER A 217 3.63 -11.93 9.39
C SER A 217 4.67 -11.20 8.53
N LEU A 218 4.26 -10.26 7.68
CA LEU A 218 5.15 -9.51 6.81
C LEU A 218 5.76 -8.28 7.50
N ASP A 219 6.98 -7.96 7.13
CA ASP A 219 7.80 -6.94 7.80
C ASP A 219 7.14 -5.55 7.79
N TYR A 220 6.45 -5.17 6.72
CA TYR A 220 5.78 -3.86 6.62
C TYR A 220 4.64 -3.65 7.63
N ILE A 221 4.08 -4.74 8.20
CA ILE A 221 3.12 -4.68 9.31
C ILE A 221 3.80 -4.97 10.65
N LYS A 222 4.68 -6.01 10.66
CA LYS A 222 5.25 -6.59 11.87
C LYS A 222 6.26 -5.68 12.55
N ASN A 223 7.10 -5.00 11.78
CA ASN A 223 8.21 -4.21 12.30
C ASN A 223 7.73 -2.80 12.65
N TYR A 224 7.32 -2.59 13.89
CA TYR A 224 6.86 -1.28 14.33
C TYR A 224 8.02 -0.37 14.77
N GLU A 225 8.24 0.72 14.02
CA GLU A 225 9.30 1.70 14.29
C GLU A 225 8.76 3.14 14.17
N PRO A 226 8.37 3.78 15.28
CA PRO A 226 7.96 5.18 15.28
C PRO A 226 9.18 6.11 15.23
N ILE A 227 9.01 7.28 14.58
CA ILE A 227 10.02 8.33 14.55
C ILE A 227 9.66 9.50 15.46
N ALA A 228 10.65 10.33 15.79
CA ALA A 228 10.41 11.49 16.65
C ALA A 228 9.55 12.55 15.94
N ALA A 229 8.65 13.21 16.67
CA ALA A 229 7.81 14.29 16.14
C ALA A 229 8.64 15.48 15.60
N SER A 230 9.81 15.76 16.20
CA SER A 230 10.74 16.77 15.69
C SER A 230 11.24 16.43 14.30
N LEU A 231 11.67 15.18 14.07
CA LEU A 231 12.12 14.70 12.76
C LEU A 231 10.99 14.74 11.72
N LEU A 232 9.75 14.40 12.11
CA LEU A 232 8.59 14.57 11.24
C LEU A 232 8.41 16.03 10.80
N CYS A 233 8.53 16.98 11.74
CA CYS A 233 8.42 18.40 11.39
C CYS A 233 9.60 18.89 10.53
N ASP A 234 10.82 18.37 10.74
CA ASP A 234 11.96 18.67 9.86
C ASP A 234 11.65 18.22 8.42
N ARG A 235 11.15 16.99 8.25
CA ARG A 235 10.73 16.46 6.93
C ARG A 235 9.58 17.26 6.32
N ILE A 236 8.61 17.69 7.12
CA ILE A 236 7.52 18.57 6.67
C ILE A 236 8.07 19.89 6.10
N GLU A 237 9.00 20.55 6.81
CA GLU A 237 9.61 21.79 6.36
C GLU A 237 10.42 21.60 5.07
N GLU A 238 11.21 20.52 4.97
CA GLU A 238 11.95 20.18 3.76
C GLU A 238 11.02 19.92 2.56
N MET A 239 9.95 19.18 2.75
CA MET A 239 9.01 18.87 1.67
C MET A 239 8.23 20.12 1.23
N ILE A 240 7.87 21.01 2.13
CA ILE A 240 7.27 22.31 1.78
C ILE A 240 8.25 23.11 0.92
N ALA A 241 9.53 23.14 1.29
CA ALA A 241 10.56 23.84 0.53
C ALA A 241 10.74 23.27 -0.88
N GLN A 242 10.67 21.94 -1.05
CA GLN A 242 10.80 21.27 -2.35
C GLN A 242 9.56 21.45 -3.24
N THR A 243 8.38 21.26 -2.68
CA THR A 243 7.13 21.13 -3.46
C THR A 243 6.30 22.39 -3.52
N GLY A 244 6.52 23.35 -2.59
CA GLY A 244 5.63 24.49 -2.37
C GLY A 244 4.25 24.13 -1.82
N GLN A 245 4.01 22.83 -1.50
CA GLN A 245 2.71 22.30 -1.03
C GLN A 245 2.75 22.12 0.49
N ASN A 246 1.70 22.54 1.18
CA ASN A 246 1.56 22.45 2.64
C ASN A 246 0.52 21.40 3.09
N GLY A 247 0.05 20.56 2.18
CA GLY A 247 -0.86 19.46 2.44
C GLY A 247 -0.11 18.14 2.65
N PHE A 248 -0.46 17.37 3.70
CA PHE A 248 0.20 16.11 4.05
C PHE A 248 -0.80 14.97 4.27
N HIS A 249 -0.53 13.84 3.67
CA HIS A 249 -1.17 12.57 4.00
C HIS A 249 -0.18 11.65 4.71
N PHE A 250 -0.45 11.32 5.96
CA PHE A 250 0.31 10.32 6.70
C PHE A 250 -0.22 8.94 6.35
N VAL A 251 0.59 8.22 5.57
CA VAL A 251 0.23 6.93 4.95
C VAL A 251 0.52 5.72 5.85
N ASP A 252 0.50 5.92 7.14
CA ASP A 252 0.71 4.87 8.14
C ASP A 252 -0.32 3.73 7.98
N GLU A 253 0.05 2.51 8.33
CA GLU A 253 -0.89 1.40 8.52
C GLU A 253 -1.89 1.72 9.65
N ALA A 254 -1.40 2.38 10.70
CA ALA A 254 -2.21 2.98 11.75
C ALA A 254 -1.36 4.03 12.49
N ALA A 255 -1.64 5.30 12.29
CA ALA A 255 -0.92 6.39 12.94
C ALA A 255 -1.08 6.31 14.48
N PRO A 256 0.02 6.28 15.24
CA PRO A 256 -0.04 6.09 16.69
C PRO A 256 -0.60 7.35 17.39
N PRO A 257 -1.65 7.24 18.22
CA PRO A 257 -2.29 8.40 18.87
C PRO A 257 -1.32 9.26 19.70
N ALA A 258 -0.38 8.62 20.40
CA ALA A 258 0.63 9.32 21.19
C ALA A 258 1.58 10.15 20.32
N LEU A 259 1.97 9.62 19.16
CA LEU A 259 2.83 10.31 18.21
C LEU A 259 2.06 11.41 17.48
N MET A 260 0.80 11.18 17.12
CA MET A 260 -0.08 12.24 16.57
C MET A 260 -0.21 13.41 17.53
N ARG A 261 -0.35 13.15 18.85
CA ARG A 261 -0.33 14.18 19.90
C ARG A 261 0.98 14.96 19.90
N ALA A 262 2.11 14.24 19.89
CA ALA A 262 3.44 14.86 19.90
C ALA A 262 3.67 15.72 18.64
N LEU A 263 3.28 15.20 17.48
CA LEU A 263 3.35 15.92 16.20
C LEU A 263 2.49 17.18 16.22
N ALA A 264 1.26 17.10 16.70
CA ALA A 264 0.36 18.26 16.79
C ALA A 264 0.96 19.38 17.67
N ILE A 265 1.55 19.02 18.81
CA ILE A 265 2.23 19.97 19.69
C ILE A 265 3.43 20.61 18.98
N GLU A 266 4.22 19.81 18.26
CA GLU A 266 5.43 20.28 17.57
C GLU A 266 5.07 21.20 16.39
N ILE A 267 4.05 20.87 15.58
CA ILE A 267 3.50 21.72 14.52
C ILE A 267 3.10 23.10 15.08
N ILE A 268 2.34 23.10 16.18
CA ILE A 268 1.88 24.35 16.82
C ILE A 268 3.07 25.14 17.39
N ARG A 269 4.02 24.46 18.06
CA ARG A 269 5.22 25.08 18.63
C ARG A 269 6.08 25.75 17.56
N ARG A 270 6.25 25.10 16.40
CA ARG A 270 7.01 25.65 15.25
C ARG A 270 6.20 26.65 14.42
N LYS A 271 4.90 26.80 14.71
CA LYS A 271 3.97 27.65 13.94
C LYS A 271 3.90 27.25 12.46
N LEU A 272 3.98 25.95 12.17
CA LEU A 272 3.85 25.45 10.81
C LEU A 272 2.39 25.58 10.35
N THR A 273 2.19 26.12 9.15
CA THR A 273 0.87 26.24 8.53
C THR A 273 0.69 25.08 7.56
N VAL A 274 0.05 24.02 8.01
CA VAL A 274 -0.15 22.77 7.25
C VAL A 274 -1.59 22.30 7.37
N SER A 275 -2.06 21.56 6.36
CA SER A 275 -3.26 20.74 6.42
C SER A 275 -2.87 19.28 6.30
N TRP A 276 -3.42 18.42 7.14
CA TRP A 276 -3.04 17.02 7.09
C TRP A 276 -4.18 16.08 7.45
N TRP A 277 -4.05 14.83 7.01
CA TRP A 277 -4.92 13.73 7.36
C TRP A 277 -4.13 12.44 7.51
N ALA A 278 -4.69 11.43 8.19
CA ALA A 278 -3.99 10.20 8.52
C ALA A 278 -4.94 9.00 8.59
N ASN A 279 -4.35 7.80 8.41
CA ASN A 279 -5.04 6.55 8.71
C ASN A 279 -4.87 6.21 10.20
N VAL A 280 -5.95 5.84 10.85
CA VAL A 280 -5.97 5.58 12.30
C VAL A 280 -6.72 4.28 12.63
N ARG A 281 -6.58 3.82 13.85
CA ARG A 281 -7.50 2.87 14.48
C ARG A 281 -8.40 3.65 15.41
N PHE A 282 -9.73 3.40 15.42
CA PHE A 282 -10.69 4.12 16.26
C PHE A 282 -10.56 3.74 17.75
N GLU A 283 -9.45 4.12 18.35
CA GLU A 283 -9.08 3.77 19.72
C GLU A 283 -9.63 4.77 20.75
N LYS A 284 -9.90 4.26 21.95
CA LYS A 284 -10.38 5.08 23.10
C LYS A 284 -9.43 6.22 23.52
N SER A 285 -8.15 6.14 23.10
CA SER A 285 -7.15 7.19 23.29
C SER A 285 -7.44 8.48 22.54
N PHE A 286 -8.28 8.46 21.49
CA PHE A 286 -8.78 9.64 20.81
C PHE A 286 -9.87 10.30 21.63
N THR A 287 -9.46 10.96 22.72
CA THR A 287 -10.35 11.77 23.57
C THR A 287 -10.76 13.06 22.84
N ARG A 288 -11.81 13.70 23.34
CA ARG A 288 -12.26 15.01 22.81
C ARG A 288 -11.13 16.03 22.79
N ASP A 289 -10.37 16.13 23.88
CA ASP A 289 -9.25 17.08 24.01
C ASP A 289 -8.15 16.80 22.99
N LEU A 290 -7.80 15.51 22.76
CA LEU A 290 -6.86 15.13 21.72
C LEU A 290 -7.37 15.54 20.34
N CYS A 291 -8.63 15.27 20.01
CA CYS A 291 -9.20 15.66 18.71
C CYS A 291 -9.18 17.18 18.49
N ILE A 292 -9.45 17.98 19.53
CA ILE A 292 -9.33 19.45 19.48
C ILE A 292 -7.88 19.87 19.21
N LEU A 293 -6.91 19.24 19.86
CA LEU A 293 -5.49 19.49 19.64
C LEU A 293 -5.06 19.14 18.20
N LEU A 294 -5.50 17.98 17.70
CA LEU A 294 -5.23 17.57 16.31
C LEU A 294 -5.80 18.58 15.31
N LYS A 295 -7.05 19.03 15.54
CA LYS A 295 -7.66 20.07 14.70
C LYS A 295 -6.85 21.36 14.71
N ALA A 296 -6.41 21.81 15.88
CA ALA A 296 -5.62 23.02 16.02
C ALA A 296 -4.26 22.95 15.30
N SER A 297 -3.72 21.74 15.07
CA SER A 297 -2.48 21.52 14.32
C SER A 297 -2.70 21.36 12.80
N GLY A 298 -3.93 21.52 12.30
CA GLY A 298 -4.24 21.41 10.88
C GLY A 298 -4.78 20.06 10.42
N CYS A 299 -5.13 19.14 11.34
CA CYS A 299 -5.81 17.90 10.97
C CYS A 299 -7.21 18.20 10.41
N ILE A 300 -7.48 17.80 9.18
CA ILE A 300 -8.77 18.03 8.52
C ILE A 300 -9.64 16.77 8.45
N ALA A 301 -9.00 15.61 8.41
CA ALA A 301 -9.70 14.35 8.27
C ALA A 301 -8.89 13.19 8.86
N ILE A 302 -9.59 12.10 9.15
CA ILE A 302 -8.99 10.79 9.43
C ILE A 302 -9.74 9.70 8.69
N SER A 303 -9.03 8.64 8.34
CA SER A 303 -9.64 7.39 7.89
C SER A 303 -9.31 6.26 8.85
N GLY A 304 -10.24 5.34 9.07
CA GLY A 304 -10.01 4.24 9.99
C GLY A 304 -10.87 3.01 9.71
N GLY A 305 -10.40 1.85 10.15
CA GLY A 305 -11.12 0.60 9.99
C GLY A 305 -12.14 0.41 11.10
N LEU A 306 -13.44 0.54 10.79
CA LEU A 306 -14.53 -0.07 11.57
C LEU A 306 -14.62 -1.55 11.23
N GLU A 307 -14.34 -1.92 9.99
CA GLU A 307 -14.43 -3.23 9.35
C GLU A 307 -15.89 -3.72 9.31
N VAL A 308 -16.47 -4.08 10.43
CA VAL A 308 -17.84 -4.60 10.53
C VAL A 308 -18.51 -4.09 11.81
N ALA A 309 -19.76 -3.69 11.73
CA ALA A 309 -20.49 -3.21 12.90
C ALA A 309 -21.14 -4.37 13.70
N SER A 310 -20.33 -5.36 14.05
CA SER A 310 -20.67 -6.52 14.91
C SER A 310 -19.55 -6.76 15.90
N ASP A 311 -19.83 -6.62 17.20
CA ASP A 311 -18.83 -6.83 18.25
C ASP A 311 -18.30 -8.28 18.24
N ARG A 312 -19.13 -9.28 17.90
CA ARG A 312 -18.72 -10.68 17.73
C ARG A 312 -17.64 -10.80 16.64
N LEU A 313 -17.88 -10.20 15.49
CA LEU A 313 -16.93 -10.25 14.38
C LEU A 313 -15.67 -9.42 14.66
N LEU A 314 -15.80 -8.26 15.31
CA LEU A 314 -14.66 -7.45 15.74
C LEU A 314 -13.75 -8.20 16.72
N GLU A 315 -14.32 -9.05 17.61
CA GLU A 315 -13.56 -9.92 18.48
C GLU A 315 -12.85 -11.03 17.68
N LEU A 316 -13.55 -11.69 16.75
CA LEU A 316 -13.00 -12.73 15.88
C LEU A 316 -11.85 -12.18 14.99
N ILE A 317 -12.02 -10.96 14.48
CA ILE A 317 -11.02 -10.21 13.73
C ILE A 317 -9.85 -9.76 14.61
N GLN A 318 -9.98 -9.80 15.93
CA GLN A 318 -9.03 -9.25 16.91
C GLN A 318 -8.72 -7.76 16.68
N LYS A 319 -9.73 -7.01 16.25
CA LYS A 319 -9.58 -5.57 15.99
C LYS A 319 -9.32 -4.76 17.27
N GLY A 320 -9.78 -5.25 18.43
CA GLY A 320 -9.58 -4.61 19.74
C GLY A 320 -10.37 -3.32 19.96
N ILE A 321 -11.49 -3.17 19.25
CA ILE A 321 -12.45 -2.08 19.36
C ILE A 321 -13.87 -2.65 19.44
N THR A 322 -14.84 -1.85 19.85
CA THR A 322 -16.27 -2.17 19.80
C THR A 322 -17.02 -1.14 18.96
N VAL A 323 -18.20 -1.50 18.47
CA VAL A 323 -19.06 -0.58 17.69
C VAL A 323 -19.36 0.70 18.49
N ALA A 324 -19.71 0.56 19.76
CA ALA A 324 -19.98 1.70 20.66
C ALA A 324 -18.74 2.61 20.84
N GLN A 325 -17.56 2.02 20.96
CA GLN A 325 -16.31 2.78 21.03
C GLN A 325 -16.06 3.56 19.75
N VAL A 326 -16.24 2.95 18.59
CA VAL A 326 -16.07 3.62 17.29
C VAL A 326 -17.03 4.80 17.15
N ALA A 327 -18.31 4.62 17.47
CA ALA A 327 -19.29 5.70 17.45
C ALA A 327 -18.87 6.88 18.34
N LYS A 328 -18.40 6.59 19.56
CA LYS A 328 -17.93 7.62 20.51
C LYS A 328 -16.69 8.34 19.99
N VAL A 329 -15.72 7.63 19.47
CA VAL A 329 -14.45 8.19 18.95
C VAL A 329 -14.72 9.06 17.72
N ASN A 330 -15.53 8.56 16.78
CA ASN A 330 -15.89 9.32 15.58
C ASN A 330 -16.65 10.61 15.95
N LYS A 331 -17.51 10.56 16.97
CA LYS A 331 -18.16 11.76 17.50
C LYS A 331 -17.14 12.79 18.02
N HIS A 332 -16.07 12.35 18.73
CA HIS A 332 -15.03 13.28 19.19
C HIS A 332 -14.33 13.98 18.03
N PHE A 333 -14.02 13.25 16.94
CA PHE A 333 -13.43 13.83 15.75
C PHE A 333 -14.35 14.83 15.06
N THR A 334 -15.62 14.47 14.84
CA THR A 334 -16.58 15.33 14.13
C THR A 334 -16.94 16.57 14.93
N GLU A 335 -17.09 16.47 16.26
CA GLU A 335 -17.28 17.62 17.16
C GLU A 335 -16.07 18.56 17.15
N ALA A 336 -14.86 18.06 16.91
CA ALA A 336 -13.68 18.87 16.73
C ALA A 336 -13.54 19.49 15.31
N GLY A 337 -14.45 19.16 14.39
CA GLY A 337 -14.41 19.61 12.99
C GLY A 337 -13.44 18.85 12.12
N ILE A 338 -13.17 17.57 12.44
CA ILE A 338 -12.36 16.63 11.67
C ILE A 338 -13.29 15.64 10.98
N MET A 339 -13.19 15.52 9.66
CA MET A 339 -13.98 14.56 8.87
C MET A 339 -13.51 13.13 9.14
N VAL A 340 -14.44 12.19 9.08
CA VAL A 340 -14.18 10.77 9.34
C VAL A 340 -14.59 9.91 8.15
N HIS A 341 -13.67 9.06 7.70
CA HIS A 341 -13.92 7.98 6.75
C HIS A 341 -13.80 6.63 7.45
N ALA A 342 -14.71 5.70 7.16
CA ALA A 342 -14.64 4.33 7.66
C ALA A 342 -14.37 3.33 6.53
N TYR A 343 -13.32 2.51 6.69
CA TYR A 343 -13.16 1.29 5.91
C TYR A 343 -14.04 0.21 6.52
N LEU A 344 -14.79 -0.46 5.65
CA LEU A 344 -15.75 -1.49 6.01
C LEU A 344 -15.46 -2.75 5.20
N MET A 345 -15.81 -3.89 5.77
CA MET A 345 -15.59 -5.20 5.17
C MET A 345 -16.86 -6.04 5.29
N TYR A 346 -17.13 -6.88 4.30
CA TYR A 346 -18.17 -7.90 4.34
C TYR A 346 -17.61 -9.24 3.83
N GLY A 347 -18.28 -10.33 4.16
CA GLY A 347 -17.85 -11.66 3.77
C GLY A 347 -16.68 -12.20 4.60
N PHE A 348 -16.43 -11.66 5.81
CA PHE A 348 -15.47 -12.27 6.72
C PHE A 348 -15.98 -13.66 7.16
N PRO A 349 -15.12 -14.68 7.27
CA PRO A 349 -15.54 -16.03 7.62
C PRO A 349 -16.50 -16.10 8.80
N THR A 350 -17.59 -16.85 8.66
CA THR A 350 -18.70 -16.98 9.61
C THR A 350 -19.63 -15.74 9.75
N GLN A 351 -19.43 -14.71 8.94
CA GLN A 351 -20.35 -13.56 8.91
C GLN A 351 -21.67 -13.98 8.25
N THR A 352 -22.77 -13.85 8.97
CA THR A 352 -24.09 -14.15 8.45
C THR A 352 -24.63 -13.00 7.58
N ALA A 353 -25.58 -13.30 6.69
CA ALA A 353 -26.30 -12.28 5.92
C ALA A 353 -26.99 -11.25 6.85
N GLN A 354 -27.55 -11.70 7.99
CA GLN A 354 -28.16 -10.80 8.95
C GLN A 354 -27.13 -9.84 9.57
N GLU A 355 -25.93 -10.30 9.94
CA GLU A 355 -24.87 -9.42 10.47
C GLU A 355 -24.40 -8.41 9.42
N THR A 356 -24.41 -8.76 8.13
CA THR A 356 -24.14 -7.81 7.05
C THR A 356 -25.20 -6.72 6.97
N ILE A 357 -26.49 -7.10 7.06
CA ILE A 357 -27.62 -6.15 7.06
C ILE A 357 -27.57 -5.25 8.30
N ASP A 358 -27.33 -5.83 9.48
CA ASP A 358 -27.22 -5.07 10.74
C ASP A 358 -26.04 -4.10 10.71
N SER A 359 -24.91 -4.52 10.11
CA SER A 359 -23.75 -3.67 9.92
C SER A 359 -24.05 -2.50 9.00
N LEU A 360 -24.75 -2.74 7.88
CA LEU A 360 -25.17 -1.69 6.96
C LEU A 360 -26.10 -0.68 7.65
N GLU A 361 -27.08 -1.17 8.42
CA GLU A 361 -28.02 -0.32 9.17
C GLU A 361 -27.30 0.53 10.24
N MET A 362 -26.35 -0.06 10.97
CA MET A 362 -25.55 0.68 11.94
C MET A 362 -24.73 1.80 11.26
N VAL A 363 -24.09 1.50 10.13
CA VAL A 363 -23.36 2.50 9.35
C VAL A 363 -24.28 3.61 8.87
N ARG A 364 -25.50 3.28 8.41
CA ARG A 364 -26.51 4.27 8.03
C ARG A 364 -26.84 5.22 9.21
N GLN A 365 -26.98 4.68 10.42
CA GLN A 365 -27.21 5.50 11.62
C GLN A 365 -26.03 6.40 11.97
N LEU A 366 -24.78 5.92 11.78
CA LEU A 366 -23.58 6.76 11.98
C LEU A 366 -23.56 7.95 11.00
N PHE A 367 -23.99 7.75 9.75
CA PHE A 367 -24.16 8.84 8.78
C PHE A 367 -25.26 9.82 9.20
N GLU A 368 -26.44 9.32 9.59
CA GLU A 368 -27.54 10.18 10.04
C GLU A 368 -27.17 11.01 11.27
N ALA A 369 -26.40 10.43 12.19
CA ALA A 369 -25.90 11.12 13.37
C ALA A 369 -24.78 12.15 13.04
N GLY A 370 -24.34 12.24 11.79
CA GLY A 370 -23.28 13.15 11.35
C GLY A 370 -21.90 12.83 11.89
N ILE A 371 -21.68 11.63 12.42
CA ILE A 371 -20.41 11.20 13.01
C ILE A 371 -19.54 10.38 12.04
N LEU A 372 -20.00 10.22 10.81
CA LEU A 372 -19.30 9.62 9.70
C LEU A 372 -19.64 10.40 8.43
N GLN A 373 -18.63 10.79 7.64
CA GLN A 373 -18.82 11.58 6.42
C GLN A 373 -18.65 10.75 5.15
N SER A 374 -17.86 9.68 5.20
CA SER A 374 -17.74 8.75 4.10
C SER A 374 -17.40 7.34 4.59
N ALA A 375 -17.71 6.33 3.77
CA ALA A 375 -17.34 4.96 4.03
C ALA A 375 -17.12 4.21 2.72
N PHE A 376 -16.33 3.15 2.76
CA PHE A 376 -16.10 2.29 1.63
C PHE A 376 -16.09 0.82 2.06
N TRP A 377 -16.85 -0.02 1.34
CA TRP A 377 -16.99 -1.44 1.60
C TRP A 377 -16.04 -2.27 0.74
N HIS A 378 -15.31 -3.17 1.38
CA HIS A 378 -14.45 -4.16 0.74
C HIS A 378 -15.00 -5.56 0.97
N LEU A 379 -14.90 -6.41 -0.05
CA LEU A 379 -15.08 -7.85 0.15
C LEU A 379 -13.83 -8.39 0.87
N PHE A 380 -14.04 -9.24 1.87
CA PHE A 380 -12.95 -9.96 2.50
C PHE A 380 -12.18 -10.79 1.48
N THR A 381 -10.87 -10.68 1.50
CA THR A 381 -9.96 -11.52 0.73
C THR A 381 -9.05 -12.26 1.70
N MET A 382 -8.99 -13.58 1.60
CA MET A 382 -8.07 -14.36 2.41
C MET A 382 -6.67 -14.28 1.81
N THR A 383 -5.73 -13.71 2.56
CA THR A 383 -4.34 -13.56 2.12
C THR A 383 -3.44 -14.63 2.73
N ALA A 384 -2.41 -15.04 2.00
CA ALA A 384 -1.49 -16.12 2.40
C ALA A 384 -0.73 -15.82 3.69
N HIS A 385 -0.54 -14.53 4.01
CA HIS A 385 0.28 -14.06 5.12
C HIS A 385 -0.54 -13.63 6.34
N SER A 386 -1.86 -13.66 6.23
CA SER A 386 -2.79 -13.36 7.33
C SER A 386 -2.97 -14.57 8.26
N PRO A 387 -3.33 -14.35 9.54
CA PRO A 387 -3.70 -15.46 10.43
C PRO A 387 -4.80 -16.37 9.89
N VAL A 388 -5.79 -15.81 9.14
CA VAL A 388 -6.83 -16.62 8.49
C VAL A 388 -6.23 -17.53 7.41
N GLY A 389 -5.35 -17.01 6.56
CA GLY A 389 -4.71 -17.79 5.50
C GLY A 389 -3.70 -18.82 6.00
N LEU A 390 -3.02 -18.51 7.11
CA LEU A 390 -2.06 -19.42 7.74
C LEU A 390 -2.74 -20.56 8.53
N ASN A 391 -3.93 -20.34 9.08
CA ASN A 391 -4.67 -21.31 9.90
C ASN A 391 -6.17 -21.32 9.55
N PRO A 392 -6.56 -21.61 8.31
CA PRO A 392 -7.93 -21.41 7.82
C PRO A 392 -8.96 -22.24 8.59
N GLU A 393 -8.63 -23.45 9.04
CA GLU A 393 -9.51 -24.32 9.82
C GLU A 393 -9.97 -23.67 11.15
N LYS A 394 -9.14 -22.82 11.74
CA LYS A 394 -9.46 -22.07 12.97
C LYS A 394 -10.57 -21.04 12.77
N TYR A 395 -10.79 -20.64 11.51
CA TYR A 395 -11.82 -19.68 11.10
C TYR A 395 -12.94 -20.35 10.30
N SER A 396 -13.04 -21.68 10.33
CA SER A 396 -14.03 -22.47 9.58
C SER A 396 -13.92 -22.28 8.06
N VAL A 397 -12.75 -22.01 7.55
CA VAL A 397 -12.47 -21.79 6.13
C VAL A 397 -11.77 -23.01 5.54
N LYS A 398 -12.06 -23.29 4.27
CA LYS A 398 -11.35 -24.31 3.48
C LYS A 398 -10.76 -23.66 2.24
N LYS A 399 -9.48 -23.90 1.99
CA LYS A 399 -8.84 -23.51 0.73
C LYS A 399 -9.43 -24.35 -0.41
N VAL A 400 -9.68 -23.73 -1.56
CA VAL A 400 -10.14 -24.43 -2.76
C VAL A 400 -9.01 -25.28 -3.35
N SER A 401 -7.78 -24.79 -3.27
CA SER A 401 -6.57 -25.51 -3.71
C SER A 401 -5.45 -25.33 -2.69
N GLU A 402 -4.71 -26.40 -2.45
CA GLU A 402 -3.44 -26.35 -1.68
C GLU A 402 -2.23 -26.09 -2.59
N ALA A 403 -2.42 -26.08 -3.91
CA ALA A 403 -1.33 -25.87 -4.87
C ALA A 403 -0.87 -24.41 -4.83
N ILE A 404 0.42 -24.21 -4.61
CA ILE A 404 1.06 -22.90 -4.75
C ILE A 404 1.35 -22.68 -6.24
N GLY A 405 0.88 -21.57 -6.80
CA GLY A 405 1.16 -21.20 -8.18
C GLY A 405 2.63 -20.76 -8.37
N THR A 406 3.02 -20.55 -9.62
CA THR A 406 4.41 -20.19 -9.97
C THR A 406 4.69 -18.69 -9.89
N PHE A 407 3.66 -17.85 -9.78
CA PHE A 407 3.79 -16.39 -9.84
C PHE A 407 3.22 -15.70 -8.61
N ALA A 408 2.00 -15.14 -8.65
CA ALA A 408 1.42 -14.37 -7.56
C ALA A 408 0.55 -15.27 -6.66
N ASN A 409 0.81 -15.30 -5.36
CA ASN A 409 0.22 -16.31 -4.47
C ASN A 409 -0.31 -15.73 -3.14
N ASN A 410 -0.66 -14.44 -3.09
CA ASN A 410 -1.19 -13.87 -1.85
C ASN A 410 -2.69 -14.10 -1.68
N ASP A 411 -3.48 -13.85 -2.72
CA ASP A 411 -4.93 -14.06 -2.68
C ASP A 411 -5.26 -15.55 -2.77
N ILE A 412 -5.88 -16.11 -1.73
CA ILE A 412 -6.22 -17.53 -1.65
C ILE A 412 -7.72 -17.72 -1.85
N GLU A 413 -8.08 -18.46 -2.89
CA GLU A 413 -9.46 -18.86 -3.11
C GLU A 413 -9.92 -19.83 -2.01
N HIS A 414 -11.08 -19.54 -1.43
CA HIS A 414 -11.57 -20.27 -0.28
C HIS A 414 -13.09 -20.39 -0.28
N THR A 415 -13.59 -21.31 0.54
CA THR A 415 -15.01 -21.46 0.87
C THR A 415 -15.19 -21.41 2.38
N ASP A 416 -16.27 -20.83 2.85
CA ASP A 416 -16.70 -20.84 4.23
C ASP A 416 -18.15 -21.36 4.35
N PRO A 417 -18.67 -21.65 5.56
CA PRO A 417 -20.01 -22.23 5.76
C PRO A 417 -21.17 -21.24 5.62
N THR A 418 -20.91 -19.97 5.38
CA THR A 418 -21.94 -18.89 5.28
C THR A 418 -21.88 -18.15 3.90
#